data_3544474f49ca1f2b39c6e21bf3bae794
#
_entry.id   3544474f49ca1f2b39c6e21bf3bae794
#
_cell.length_a   1.000
_cell.length_b   1.000
_cell.length_c   1.000
_cell.angle_alpha   90.00
_cell.angle_beta   90.00
_cell.angle_gamma   90.00
#
_symmetry.space_group_name_H-M   'P 1'
#
loop_
_entity.id
_entity.type
_entity.pdbx_description
1 polymer ?
#
loop_
_entity_poly.entity_id
_entity_poly.type
_entity_poly.pdbx_seq_one_letter_code
_entity_poly.pdbx_strand_id
1 'polypeptide(L)'
;MTINKFPTKKIKNSKDFYLEYINQKNVLLQNIDFKKLDKIINLLKKCFKDNNIVYTCGNGGSSSLADHFTCDFIKQSNNKTNLQVKSISLTSNFSLISAIANDINFDEIFSFQIEKLCKKNDVLFLFSVSGNSPNLVKAIKKAKKMSLKTISFTGFDGGKLAKMSDLNLNFPIANFGIVEDCHVSLMHYLSQYLRNISIINNNFEKINF
;
A
#
# COMPACT_ATOMS: atom_id res chain seq x y z
N MET A 1 15.76 -4.84 -17.38
CA MET A 1 16.22 -5.57 -16.19
C MET A 1 15.57 -6.94 -16.15
N THR A 2 16.36 -7.99 -15.96
CA THR A 2 15.81 -9.35 -15.80
C THR A 2 15.14 -9.40 -14.41
N ILE A 3 13.85 -9.76 -14.35
CA ILE A 3 13.12 -9.88 -13.08
C ILE A 3 13.54 -11.19 -12.42
N ASN A 4 13.98 -11.13 -11.17
CA ASN A 4 14.29 -12.33 -10.40
C ASN A 4 13.02 -13.19 -10.26
N LYS A 5 13.20 -14.51 -10.26
CA LYS A 5 12.11 -15.48 -10.13
C LYS A 5 12.41 -16.42 -8.98
N PHE A 6 11.41 -16.70 -8.17
CA PHE A 6 11.47 -17.74 -7.13
C PHE A 6 10.15 -18.52 -7.09
N PRO A 7 10.20 -19.87 -7.02
CA PRO A 7 11.40 -20.69 -7.21
C PRO A 7 11.81 -20.78 -8.69
N THR A 8 13.11 -21.03 -8.96
CA THR A 8 13.63 -21.25 -10.32
C THR A 8 13.64 -22.72 -10.71
N LYS A 9 13.50 -23.62 -9.74
CA LYS A 9 13.44 -25.08 -9.90
C LYS A 9 12.59 -25.70 -8.78
N LYS A 10 12.21 -26.98 -8.93
CA LYS A 10 11.49 -27.71 -7.87
C LYS A 10 12.42 -27.93 -6.67
N ILE A 11 12.04 -27.43 -5.51
CA ILE A 11 12.70 -27.65 -4.22
C ILE A 11 11.83 -28.64 -3.44
N LYS A 12 12.35 -29.85 -3.18
CA LYS A 12 11.60 -30.94 -2.52
C LYS A 12 11.60 -30.82 -1.01
N ASN A 13 12.67 -30.31 -0.42
CA ASN A 13 12.80 -30.16 1.02
C ASN A 13 12.09 -28.88 1.47
N SER A 14 11.15 -29.00 2.40
CA SER A 14 10.34 -27.87 2.90
C SER A 14 11.18 -26.85 3.67
N LYS A 15 12.20 -27.29 4.43
CA LYS A 15 13.11 -26.40 5.15
C LYS A 15 13.93 -25.55 4.17
N ASP A 16 14.46 -26.17 3.11
CA ASP A 16 15.25 -25.45 2.12
C ASP A 16 14.39 -24.43 1.37
N PHE A 17 13.14 -24.82 1.02
CA PHE A 17 12.18 -23.91 0.40
C PHE A 17 11.89 -22.71 1.31
N TYR A 18 11.62 -22.96 2.59
CA TYR A 18 11.34 -21.92 3.58
C TYR A 18 12.51 -20.95 3.75
N LEU A 19 13.72 -21.46 3.94
CA LEU A 19 14.91 -20.63 4.14
C LEU A 19 15.19 -19.76 2.91
N GLU A 20 15.04 -20.30 1.71
CA GLU A 20 15.24 -19.54 0.47
C GLU A 20 14.15 -18.50 0.28
N TYR A 21 12.86 -18.83 0.58
CA TYR A 21 11.75 -17.88 0.55
C TYR A 21 12.02 -16.67 1.46
N ILE A 22 12.42 -16.89 2.70
CA ILE A 22 12.74 -15.83 3.66
C ILE A 22 13.96 -15.02 3.19
N ASN A 23 14.99 -15.69 2.66
CA ASN A 23 16.16 -15.02 2.13
C ASN A 23 15.79 -14.05 0.99
N GLN A 24 15.00 -14.49 0.01
CA GLN A 24 14.55 -13.65 -1.10
C GLN A 24 13.79 -12.42 -0.60
N LYS A 25 12.87 -12.59 0.35
CA LYS A 25 12.12 -11.49 0.98
C LYS A 25 13.07 -10.50 1.68
N ASN A 26 14.00 -11.00 2.48
CA ASN A 26 14.94 -10.16 3.24
C ASN A 26 15.84 -9.33 2.31
N VAL A 27 16.38 -9.94 1.25
CA VAL A 27 17.18 -9.23 0.23
C VAL A 27 16.40 -8.08 -0.38
N LEU A 28 15.12 -8.27 -0.72
CA LEU A 28 14.29 -7.21 -1.29
C LEU A 28 14.06 -6.06 -0.29
N LEU A 29 13.75 -6.38 0.98
CA LEU A 29 13.50 -5.38 2.02
C LEU A 29 14.76 -4.59 2.38
N GLN A 30 15.94 -5.21 2.36
CA GLN A 30 17.22 -4.54 2.64
C GLN A 30 17.66 -3.60 1.52
N ASN A 31 17.19 -3.82 0.28
CA ASN A 31 17.57 -3.05 -0.90
C ASN A 31 16.48 -2.08 -1.39
N ILE A 32 15.56 -1.69 -0.53
CA ILE A 32 14.55 -0.67 -0.89
C ILE A 32 15.18 0.70 -1.13
N ASP A 33 14.53 1.51 -1.94
CA ASP A 33 14.91 2.92 -2.14
C ASP A 33 14.48 3.75 -0.92
N PHE A 34 15.39 3.89 0.05
CA PHE A 34 15.13 4.66 1.28
C PHE A 34 14.81 6.13 1.00
N LYS A 35 15.37 6.72 -0.07
CA LYS A 35 15.02 8.10 -0.44
C LYS A 35 13.57 8.24 -0.89
N LYS A 36 13.05 7.23 -1.58
CA LYS A 36 11.61 7.19 -1.92
C LYS A 36 10.76 6.89 -0.71
N LEU A 37 11.20 6.00 0.18
CA LEU A 37 10.50 5.71 1.42
C LEU A 37 10.35 6.96 2.29
N ASP A 38 11.40 7.75 2.45
CA ASP A 38 11.36 9.04 3.17
C ASP A 38 10.37 10.03 2.52
N LYS A 39 10.33 10.09 1.19
CA LYS A 39 9.33 10.92 0.49
C LYS A 39 7.90 10.46 0.76
N ILE A 40 7.65 9.14 0.82
CA ILE A 40 6.35 8.58 1.17
C ILE A 40 5.97 8.96 2.61
N ILE A 41 6.89 8.80 3.56
CA ILE A 41 6.68 9.19 4.97
C ILE A 41 6.32 10.68 5.06
N ASN A 42 7.08 11.54 4.39
CA ASN A 42 6.83 12.98 4.40
C ASN A 42 5.49 13.36 3.75
N LEU A 43 5.10 12.67 2.68
CA LEU A 43 3.80 12.86 2.06
C LEU A 43 2.65 12.46 2.98
N LEU A 44 2.75 11.32 3.67
CA LEU A 44 1.75 10.87 4.64
C LEU A 44 1.66 11.82 5.84
N LYS A 45 2.80 12.25 6.41
CA LYS A 45 2.84 13.27 7.47
C LYS A 45 2.12 14.56 7.06
N LYS A 46 2.41 15.04 5.85
CA LYS A 46 1.75 16.24 5.32
C LYS A 46 0.24 16.01 5.15
N CYS A 47 -0.17 14.88 4.58
CA CYS A 47 -1.57 14.53 4.41
C CYS A 47 -2.33 14.59 5.74
N PHE A 48 -1.78 13.98 6.79
CA PHE A 48 -2.39 13.96 8.12
C PHE A 48 -2.41 15.35 8.76
N LYS A 49 -1.30 16.10 8.68
CA LYS A 49 -1.22 17.48 9.20
C LYS A 49 -2.24 18.41 8.55
N ASP A 50 -2.44 18.27 7.24
CA ASP A 50 -3.36 19.09 6.45
C ASP A 50 -4.82 18.58 6.53
N ASN A 51 -5.10 17.59 7.39
CA ASN A 51 -6.42 17.00 7.60
C ASN A 51 -7.05 16.39 6.33
N ASN A 52 -6.20 15.90 5.41
CA ASN A 52 -6.61 15.17 4.21
C ASN A 52 -6.76 13.67 4.51
N ILE A 53 -7.36 12.94 3.58
CA ILE A 53 -7.66 11.51 3.73
C ILE A 53 -6.69 10.67 2.89
N VAL A 54 -6.25 9.55 3.44
CA VAL A 54 -5.56 8.49 2.68
C VAL A 54 -6.59 7.45 2.27
N TYR A 55 -6.83 7.33 0.98
CA TYR A 55 -7.66 6.26 0.42
C TYR A 55 -6.76 5.10 -0.01
N THR A 56 -7.17 3.88 0.31
CA THR A 56 -6.41 2.67 -0.03
C THR A 56 -7.20 1.77 -0.96
N CYS A 57 -6.53 1.08 -1.87
CA CYS A 57 -7.17 0.06 -2.72
C CYS A 57 -6.18 -0.99 -3.21
N GLY A 58 -6.71 -2.16 -3.56
CA GLY A 58 -6.01 -3.31 -4.11
C GLY A 58 -7.00 -4.40 -4.50
N ASN A 59 -6.53 -5.46 -5.13
CA ASN A 59 -7.33 -6.63 -5.50
C ASN A 59 -6.83 -7.88 -4.76
N GLY A 60 -7.71 -8.84 -4.47
CA GLY A 60 -7.35 -10.11 -3.82
C GLY A 60 -6.61 -9.89 -2.50
N GLY A 61 -5.42 -10.48 -2.30
CA GLY A 61 -4.59 -10.28 -1.11
C GLY A 61 -4.23 -8.81 -0.87
N SER A 62 -4.02 -8.05 -1.95
CA SER A 62 -3.79 -6.61 -1.85
C SER A 62 -5.02 -5.82 -1.36
N SER A 63 -6.26 -6.33 -1.51
CA SER A 63 -7.43 -5.70 -0.91
C SER A 63 -7.44 -5.86 0.61
N SER A 64 -7.10 -7.05 1.09
CA SER A 64 -6.94 -7.29 2.53
C SER A 64 -5.85 -6.41 3.15
N LEU A 65 -4.77 -6.17 2.41
CA LEU A 65 -3.72 -5.25 2.84
C LEU A 65 -4.21 -3.78 2.89
N ALA A 66 -5.06 -3.36 1.94
CA ALA A 66 -5.65 -2.03 1.94
C ALA A 66 -6.54 -1.79 3.16
N ASP A 67 -7.34 -2.81 3.55
CA ASP A 67 -8.15 -2.79 4.77
C ASP A 67 -7.28 -2.79 6.02
N HIS A 68 -6.25 -3.62 6.06
CA HIS A 68 -5.30 -3.69 7.19
C HIS A 68 -4.55 -2.38 7.39
N PHE A 69 -4.07 -1.75 6.31
CA PHE A 69 -3.49 -0.41 6.35
C PHE A 69 -4.42 0.58 7.04
N THR A 70 -5.68 0.64 6.59
CA THR A 70 -6.68 1.54 7.15
C THR A 70 -6.91 1.29 8.64
N CYS A 71 -7.03 0.01 9.05
CA CYS A 71 -7.17 -0.39 10.44
C CYS A 71 -6.00 0.11 11.30
N ASP A 72 -4.76 -0.21 10.90
CA ASP A 72 -3.58 0.12 11.69
C ASP A 72 -3.36 1.62 11.81
N PHE A 73 -3.53 2.35 10.72
CA PHE A 73 -3.33 3.79 10.71
C PHE A 73 -4.39 4.54 11.53
N ILE A 74 -5.66 4.17 11.46
CA ILE A 74 -6.72 4.79 12.28
C ILE A 74 -6.51 4.46 13.76
N LYS A 75 -6.24 3.19 14.09
CA LYS A 75 -6.04 2.74 15.48
C LYS A 75 -4.89 3.46 16.18
N GLN A 76 -3.90 3.92 15.43
CA GLN A 76 -2.76 4.67 15.99
C GLN A 76 -3.07 6.14 16.27
N SER A 77 -4.12 6.70 15.70
CA SER A 77 -4.64 8.02 16.03
C SER A 77 -5.35 7.99 17.36
N ASN A 78 -4.61 8.07 18.46
CA ASN A 78 -5.14 8.03 19.81
C ASN A 78 -4.50 9.10 20.70
N ASN A 79 -4.94 9.23 21.95
CA ASN A 79 -4.50 10.23 22.91
C ASN A 79 -3.01 10.12 23.34
N LYS A 80 -2.29 9.11 22.90
CA LYS A 80 -0.85 8.92 23.18
C LYS A 80 0.04 9.48 22.06
N THR A 81 -0.56 9.89 20.95
CA THR A 81 0.14 10.47 19.80
C THR A 81 -0.52 11.77 19.36
N ASN A 82 0.25 12.66 18.73
CA ASN A 82 -0.30 13.83 18.05
C ASN A 82 -0.68 13.54 16.58
N LEU A 83 -0.72 12.25 16.20
CA LEU A 83 -1.04 11.81 14.86
C LEU A 83 -2.57 11.79 14.67
N GLN A 84 -3.08 12.57 13.73
CA GLN A 84 -4.49 12.57 13.34
C GLN A 84 -4.64 11.94 11.97
N VAL A 85 -4.93 10.64 11.93
CA VAL A 85 -5.07 9.90 10.69
C VAL A 85 -6.52 9.80 10.27
N LYS A 86 -6.78 10.13 9.01
CA LYS A 86 -8.01 9.78 8.30
C LYS A 86 -7.65 8.83 7.17
N SER A 87 -8.15 7.62 7.24
CA SER A 87 -7.95 6.61 6.19
C SER A 87 -9.24 5.91 5.85
N ILE A 88 -9.45 5.62 4.57
CA ILE A 88 -10.62 4.91 4.06
C ILE A 88 -10.15 3.88 3.04
N SER A 89 -10.51 2.62 3.26
CA SER A 89 -10.31 1.58 2.27
C SER A 89 -11.48 1.56 1.27
N LEU A 90 -11.16 1.68 -0.01
CA LEU A 90 -12.13 1.56 -1.09
C LEU A 90 -12.51 0.09 -1.38
N THR A 91 -11.90 -0.87 -0.65
CA THR A 91 -12.18 -2.30 -0.76
C THR A 91 -13.16 -2.81 0.29
N SER A 92 -13.43 -2.05 1.35
CA SER A 92 -14.18 -2.53 2.52
C SER A 92 -15.69 -2.56 2.32
N ASN A 93 -16.26 -1.74 1.42
CA ASN A 93 -17.69 -1.76 1.15
C ASN A 93 -18.01 -2.72 -0.01
N PHE A 94 -18.16 -4.01 0.32
CA PHE A 94 -18.46 -5.04 -0.68
C PHE A 94 -19.76 -4.77 -1.45
N SER A 95 -20.79 -4.26 -0.79
CA SER A 95 -22.08 -3.95 -1.46
C SER A 95 -21.90 -2.88 -2.54
N LEU A 96 -21.12 -1.83 -2.24
CA LEU A 96 -20.83 -0.78 -3.23
C LEU A 96 -19.97 -1.32 -4.39
N ILE A 97 -18.95 -2.12 -4.10
CA ILE A 97 -18.10 -2.74 -5.12
C ILE A 97 -18.94 -3.63 -6.04
N SER A 98 -19.79 -4.50 -5.47
CA SER A 98 -20.64 -5.40 -6.26
C SER A 98 -21.67 -4.66 -7.09
N ALA A 99 -22.27 -3.60 -6.58
CA ALA A 99 -23.20 -2.75 -7.35
C ALA A 99 -22.49 -2.07 -8.53
N ILE A 100 -21.35 -1.43 -8.31
CA ILE A 100 -20.58 -0.81 -9.40
C ILE A 100 -20.14 -1.85 -10.44
N ALA A 101 -19.68 -3.02 -9.98
CA ALA A 101 -19.24 -4.10 -10.88
C ALA A 101 -20.39 -4.63 -11.75
N ASN A 102 -21.62 -4.77 -11.18
CA ASN A 102 -22.80 -5.24 -11.85
C ASN A 102 -23.39 -4.20 -12.81
N ASP A 103 -23.54 -2.96 -12.36
CA ASP A 103 -24.28 -1.93 -13.07
C ASP A 103 -23.42 -1.16 -14.08
N ILE A 104 -22.09 -1.14 -13.88
CA ILE A 104 -21.14 -0.46 -14.76
C ILE A 104 -20.15 -1.48 -15.34
N ASN A 105 -19.10 -1.80 -14.59
CA ASN A 105 -18.13 -2.89 -14.82
C ASN A 105 -17.11 -2.95 -13.66
N PHE A 106 -16.38 -4.08 -13.57
CA PHE A 106 -15.37 -4.29 -12.54
C PHE A 106 -14.19 -3.31 -12.62
N ASP A 107 -13.89 -2.79 -13.79
CA ASP A 107 -12.76 -1.84 -13.95
C ASP A 107 -13.05 -0.48 -13.29
N GLU A 108 -14.29 -0.14 -13.01
CA GLU A 108 -14.72 1.13 -12.44
C GLU A 108 -14.89 1.10 -10.91
N ILE A 109 -14.74 -0.05 -10.26
CA ILE A 109 -15.04 -0.22 -8.83
C ILE A 109 -14.30 0.78 -7.92
N PHE A 110 -13.10 1.22 -8.29
CA PHE A 110 -12.32 2.19 -7.54
C PHE A 110 -12.43 3.61 -8.11
N SER A 111 -12.37 3.76 -9.44
CA SER A 111 -12.46 5.07 -10.09
C SER A 111 -13.78 5.78 -9.81
N PHE A 112 -14.88 5.04 -9.76
CA PHE A 112 -16.20 5.56 -9.39
C PHE A 112 -16.21 6.10 -7.95
N GLN A 113 -15.69 5.31 -6.99
CA GLN A 113 -15.62 5.73 -5.60
C GLN A 113 -14.71 6.96 -5.41
N ILE A 114 -13.56 6.99 -6.09
CA ILE A 114 -12.65 8.14 -6.05
C ILE A 114 -13.38 9.41 -6.51
N GLU A 115 -14.15 9.34 -7.59
CA GLU A 115 -14.92 10.49 -8.09
C GLU A 115 -15.91 11.04 -7.08
N LYS A 116 -16.53 10.18 -6.27
CA LYS A 116 -17.58 10.56 -5.33
C LYS A 116 -17.07 10.95 -3.95
N LEU A 117 -15.94 10.39 -3.52
CA LEU A 117 -15.47 10.48 -2.14
C LEU A 117 -14.24 11.37 -1.96
N CYS A 118 -13.36 11.42 -2.97
CA CYS A 118 -12.06 12.06 -2.82
C CYS A 118 -12.10 13.54 -3.22
N LYS A 119 -11.18 14.30 -2.65
CA LYS A 119 -10.97 15.72 -2.98
C LYS A 119 -9.49 16.00 -3.28
N LYS A 120 -9.20 17.17 -3.85
CA LYS A 120 -7.84 17.65 -4.11
C LYS A 120 -6.98 17.56 -2.85
N ASN A 121 -5.73 17.12 -3.01
CA ASN A 121 -4.70 16.89 -1.98
C ASN A 121 -4.91 15.68 -1.09
N ASP A 122 -6.00 14.93 -1.23
CA ASP A 122 -6.07 13.57 -0.65
C ASP A 122 -4.99 12.68 -1.28
N VAL A 123 -4.70 11.58 -0.61
CA VAL A 123 -3.72 10.58 -1.07
C VAL A 123 -4.44 9.31 -1.50
N LEU A 124 -4.12 8.79 -2.67
CA LEU A 124 -4.49 7.44 -3.08
C LEU A 124 -3.28 6.52 -2.94
N PHE A 125 -3.39 5.49 -2.11
CA PHE A 125 -2.38 4.48 -1.89
C PHE A 125 -2.84 3.14 -2.50
N LEU A 126 -2.12 2.69 -3.53
CA LEU A 126 -2.46 1.50 -4.31
C LEU A 126 -1.51 0.34 -3.97
N PHE A 127 -2.06 -0.83 -3.73
CA PHE A 127 -1.32 -2.08 -3.58
C PHE A 127 -1.59 -2.99 -4.77
N SER A 128 -0.54 -3.40 -5.49
CA SER A 128 -0.70 -4.26 -6.67
C SER A 128 0.59 -4.98 -7.01
N VAL A 129 0.60 -6.30 -6.85
CA VAL A 129 1.77 -7.11 -7.20
C VAL A 129 2.16 -6.94 -8.67
N SER A 130 1.23 -7.03 -9.61
CA SER A 130 1.51 -6.88 -11.04
C SER A 130 1.67 -5.44 -11.52
N GLY A 131 1.10 -4.48 -10.79
CA GLY A 131 1.03 -3.08 -11.22
C GLY A 131 0.22 -2.82 -12.49
N ASN A 132 -0.55 -3.80 -12.98
CA ASN A 132 -1.22 -3.74 -14.28
C ASN A 132 -2.75 -3.92 -14.24
N SER A 133 -3.35 -4.16 -13.07
CA SER A 133 -4.79 -4.37 -12.94
C SER A 133 -5.60 -3.21 -13.53
N PRO A 134 -6.54 -3.45 -14.46
CA PRO A 134 -7.25 -2.39 -15.18
C PRO A 134 -8.00 -1.41 -14.27
N ASN A 135 -8.68 -1.91 -13.22
CA ASN A 135 -9.39 -1.10 -12.24
C ASN A 135 -8.44 -0.16 -11.45
N LEU A 136 -7.24 -0.62 -11.07
CA LEU A 136 -6.24 0.21 -10.41
C LEU A 136 -5.61 1.25 -11.35
N VAL A 137 -5.43 0.88 -12.63
CA VAL A 137 -4.98 1.83 -13.68
C VAL A 137 -6.04 2.91 -13.92
N LYS A 138 -7.32 2.57 -13.89
CA LYS A 138 -8.41 3.58 -13.96
C LYS A 138 -8.45 4.44 -12.70
N ALA A 139 -8.27 3.83 -11.52
CA ALA A 139 -8.21 4.52 -10.25
C ALA A 139 -7.12 5.61 -10.24
N ILE A 140 -5.88 5.27 -10.62
CA ILE A 140 -4.78 6.25 -10.62
C ILE A 140 -4.99 7.36 -11.66
N LYS A 141 -5.58 7.06 -12.82
CA LYS A 141 -5.95 8.09 -13.81
C LYS A 141 -6.97 9.07 -13.25
N LYS A 142 -8.01 8.57 -12.59
CA LYS A 142 -9.04 9.38 -11.93
C LYS A 142 -8.43 10.24 -10.83
N ALA A 143 -7.63 9.65 -9.94
CA ALA A 143 -6.95 10.36 -8.87
C ALA A 143 -6.10 11.52 -9.37
N LYS A 144 -5.30 11.31 -10.41
CA LYS A 144 -4.50 12.38 -11.03
C LYS A 144 -5.36 13.49 -11.62
N LYS A 145 -6.44 13.15 -12.31
CA LYS A 145 -7.39 14.15 -12.85
C LYS A 145 -8.00 15.00 -11.75
N MET A 146 -8.20 14.45 -10.56
CA MET A 146 -8.75 15.15 -9.39
C MET A 146 -7.66 15.78 -8.50
N SER A 147 -6.39 15.76 -8.93
CA SER A 147 -5.25 16.33 -8.19
C SER A 147 -4.99 15.68 -6.83
N LEU A 148 -5.27 14.38 -6.70
CA LEU A 148 -4.80 13.58 -5.58
C LEU A 148 -3.30 13.31 -5.72
N LYS A 149 -2.64 13.09 -4.59
CA LYS A 149 -1.29 12.49 -4.58
C LYS A 149 -1.40 10.98 -4.63
N THR A 150 -0.48 10.34 -5.34
CA THR A 150 -0.56 8.89 -5.60
C THR A 150 0.71 8.17 -5.14
N ILE A 151 0.51 7.11 -4.33
CA ILE A 151 1.55 6.20 -3.88
C ILE A 151 1.18 4.81 -4.37
N SER A 152 2.15 4.02 -4.82
CA SER A 152 1.92 2.60 -5.09
C SER A 152 3.04 1.72 -4.56
N PHE A 153 2.67 0.54 -4.06
CA PHE A 153 3.57 -0.57 -3.85
C PHE A 153 3.31 -1.61 -4.93
N THR A 154 4.36 -2.02 -5.62
CA THR A 154 4.28 -2.94 -6.76
C THR A 154 5.33 -4.05 -6.66
N GLY A 155 5.16 -5.09 -7.47
CA GLY A 155 6.11 -6.16 -7.67
C GLY A 155 6.48 -6.32 -9.14
N PHE A 156 7.11 -7.41 -9.50
CA PHE A 156 7.55 -7.72 -10.86
C PHE A 156 8.35 -6.56 -11.47
N ASP A 157 7.95 -6.07 -12.62
CA ASP A 157 8.55 -4.89 -13.29
C ASP A 157 7.90 -3.55 -12.88
N GLY A 158 6.96 -3.61 -11.92
CA GLY A 158 6.22 -2.45 -11.44
C GLY A 158 5.00 -2.09 -12.29
N GLY A 159 4.91 -2.61 -13.50
CA GLY A 159 3.79 -2.40 -14.43
C GLY A 159 3.50 -0.92 -14.73
N LYS A 160 2.25 -0.67 -15.07
CA LYS A 160 1.75 0.69 -15.37
C LYS A 160 1.72 1.58 -14.13
N LEU A 161 1.38 1.00 -12.96
CA LEU A 161 1.26 1.79 -11.72
C LEU A 161 2.59 2.42 -11.30
N ALA A 162 3.72 1.69 -11.43
CA ALA A 162 5.03 2.24 -11.10
C ALA A 162 5.40 3.48 -11.94
N LYS A 163 4.96 3.50 -13.21
CA LYS A 163 5.21 4.62 -14.13
C LYS A 163 4.25 5.78 -13.91
N MET A 164 3.07 5.51 -13.38
CA MET A 164 2.00 6.49 -13.25
C MET A 164 1.93 7.13 -11.86
N SER A 165 2.39 6.48 -10.80
CA SER A 165 2.35 7.00 -9.43
C SER A 165 3.33 8.16 -9.24
N ASP A 166 3.00 9.10 -8.36
CA ASP A 166 3.93 10.15 -7.95
C ASP A 166 5.10 9.56 -7.16
N LEU A 167 4.81 8.52 -6.33
CA LEU A 167 5.81 7.75 -5.60
C LEU A 167 5.51 6.26 -5.75
N ASN A 168 6.54 5.47 -6.06
CA ASN A 168 6.42 4.01 -6.17
C ASN A 168 7.59 3.32 -5.46
N LEU A 169 7.29 2.30 -4.67
CA LEU A 169 8.25 1.29 -4.23
C LEU A 169 7.93 -0.02 -4.94
N ASN A 170 8.94 -0.55 -5.64
CA ASN A 170 8.82 -1.79 -6.40
C ASN A 170 9.70 -2.88 -5.81
N PHE A 171 9.17 -4.10 -5.72
CA PHE A 171 9.86 -5.31 -5.30
C PHE A 171 10.06 -6.21 -6.53
N PRO A 172 11.22 -6.15 -7.18
CA PRO A 172 11.42 -6.74 -8.51
C PRO A 172 11.66 -8.26 -8.45
N ILE A 173 10.63 -9.01 -8.06
CA ILE A 173 10.61 -10.47 -8.07
C ILE A 173 9.30 -10.99 -8.65
N ALA A 174 9.38 -12.05 -9.48
CA ALA A 174 8.21 -12.73 -10.05
C ALA A 174 7.69 -13.81 -9.08
N ASN A 175 7.18 -13.37 -7.92
CA ASN A 175 6.53 -14.21 -6.92
C ASN A 175 5.50 -13.37 -6.15
N PHE A 176 4.22 -13.75 -6.25
CA PHE A 176 3.13 -13.01 -5.60
C PHE A 176 3.28 -12.95 -4.08
N GLY A 177 3.48 -14.10 -3.42
CA GLY A 177 3.56 -14.17 -1.96
C GLY A 177 4.72 -13.35 -1.39
N ILE A 178 5.92 -13.44 -1.97
CA ILE A 178 7.08 -12.65 -1.51
C ILE A 178 6.82 -11.14 -1.66
N VAL A 179 6.20 -10.72 -2.76
CA VAL A 179 5.86 -9.30 -2.97
C VAL A 179 4.80 -8.85 -1.96
N GLU A 180 3.75 -9.64 -1.73
CA GLU A 180 2.72 -9.34 -0.74
C GLU A 180 3.31 -9.25 0.67
N ASP A 181 4.20 -10.16 1.06
CA ASP A 181 4.91 -10.11 2.34
C ASP A 181 5.77 -8.84 2.48
N CYS A 182 6.43 -8.42 1.41
CA CYS A 182 7.17 -7.16 1.41
C CYS A 182 6.26 -5.95 1.59
N HIS A 183 5.10 -5.93 0.90
CA HIS A 183 4.10 -4.88 1.05
C HIS A 183 3.57 -4.79 2.48
N VAL A 184 3.22 -5.94 3.10
CA VAL A 184 2.77 -6.03 4.50
C VAL A 184 3.87 -5.52 5.44
N SER A 185 5.11 -5.96 5.26
CA SER A 185 6.24 -5.55 6.10
C SER A 185 6.46 -4.03 6.07
N LEU A 186 6.39 -3.41 4.87
CA LEU A 186 6.52 -1.96 4.76
C LEU A 186 5.30 -1.20 5.27
N MET A 187 4.11 -1.74 5.13
CA MET A 187 2.90 -1.15 5.70
C MET A 187 3.01 -1.05 7.22
N HIS A 188 3.38 -2.14 7.89
CA HIS A 188 3.61 -2.15 9.34
C HIS A 188 4.75 -1.20 9.73
N TYR A 189 5.86 -1.20 8.99
CA TYR A 189 6.95 -0.26 9.23
C TYR A 189 6.45 1.20 9.17
N LEU A 190 5.72 1.58 8.12
CA LEU A 190 5.20 2.94 7.96
C LEU A 190 4.28 3.32 9.11
N SER A 191 3.36 2.44 9.50
CA SER A 191 2.42 2.70 10.58
C SER A 191 3.14 2.85 11.92
N GLN A 192 4.04 1.94 12.25
CA GLN A 192 4.80 1.97 13.51
C GLN A 192 5.80 3.14 13.55
N TYR A 193 6.49 3.43 12.45
CA TYR A 193 7.44 4.54 12.41
C TYR A 193 6.74 5.89 12.57
N LEU A 194 5.63 6.11 11.85
CA LEU A 194 4.84 7.34 11.99
C LEU A 194 4.28 7.49 13.40
N ARG A 195 3.84 6.39 14.02
CA ARG A 195 3.45 6.38 15.42
C ARG A 195 4.61 6.76 16.33
N ASN A 196 5.76 6.10 16.17
CA ASN A 196 6.97 6.34 16.99
C ASN A 196 7.36 7.82 17.03
N ILE A 197 7.44 8.47 15.88
CA ILE A 197 7.83 9.90 15.80
C ILE A 197 6.72 10.88 16.23
N SER A 198 5.52 10.38 16.51
CA SER A 198 4.35 11.18 16.92
C SER A 198 3.95 10.97 18.37
N ILE A 199 4.71 10.16 19.15
CA ILE A 199 4.44 9.90 20.56
C ILE A 199 4.62 11.17 21.38
N ILE A 200 3.66 11.43 22.27
CA ILE A 200 3.70 12.54 23.22
C ILE A 200 4.38 12.06 24.52
N ASN A 201 5.28 12.87 25.06
CA ASN A 201 5.91 12.67 26.39
C ASN A 201 6.89 11.48 26.53
N ASN A 202 7.42 10.91 25.46
CA ASN A 202 8.45 9.84 25.47
C ASN A 202 8.14 8.65 26.38
N ASN A 203 6.88 8.36 26.64
CA ASN A 203 6.47 7.29 27.56
C ASN A 203 6.26 5.97 26.81
N PHE A 204 7.36 5.38 26.34
CA PHE A 204 7.35 4.15 25.54
C PHE A 204 6.90 2.90 26.31
N GLU A 205 7.14 2.86 27.65
CA GLU A 205 6.81 1.68 28.48
C GLU A 205 5.30 1.35 28.51
N LYS A 206 4.44 2.32 28.21
CA LYS A 206 2.97 2.17 28.21
C LYS A 206 2.38 2.00 26.82
N ILE A 207 3.23 1.79 25.80
CA ILE A 207 2.80 1.72 24.41
C ILE A 207 3.22 0.38 23.82
N ASN A 208 2.25 -0.45 23.49
CA ASN A 208 2.48 -1.62 22.65
C ASN A 208 2.44 -1.18 21.17
N PHE A 209 3.50 -1.50 20.45
CA PHE A 209 3.59 -1.25 19.00
C PHE A 209 2.91 -2.36 18.21
#